data_718886af0dd282b1a5ac8b0a1a5afb19
#
_entry.id   718886af0dd282b1a5ac8b0a1a5afb19
#
_cell.length_a   1.000
_cell.length_b   1.000
_cell.length_c   1.000
_cell.angle_alpha   90.00
_cell.angle_beta   90.00
_cell.angle_gamma   90.00
#
_symmetry.space_group_name_H-M   'P 1'
#
loop_
_entity.id
_entity.type
_entity.pdbx_description
1 polymer ?
#
loop_
_entity_poly.entity_id
_entity_poly.type
_entity_poly.pdbx_seq_one_letter_code
_entity_poly.pdbx_strand_id
1 'polypeptide(L)'
;MNIPQYITNDEVKRVCKEMKLKDWTKKKDAKVTADEARAVMSVVNTEKMAIPLEAFRRGLEVELEHGTRFNDANVTNNHPVVTGRIVLAHLKETMDYYQRLEVAELEGDLFKAVKSADMQKVAKYFRKLSKAKLELNRLEAKAAK
;
A
#
# COMPACT_ATOMS: atom_id res chain seq x y z
N MET A 1 7.95 -20.14 19.53
CA MET A 1 6.73 -20.75 18.98
C MET A 1 6.88 -20.80 17.48
N ASN A 2 6.72 -21.96 16.84
CA ASN A 2 6.67 -22.05 15.37
C ASN A 2 5.23 -21.78 14.92
N ILE A 3 5.06 -20.68 14.18
CA ILE A 3 3.76 -20.32 13.58
C ILE A 3 3.70 -20.97 12.19
N PRO A 4 2.65 -21.75 11.87
CA PRO A 4 2.52 -22.34 10.55
C PRO A 4 2.33 -21.25 9.49
N GLN A 5 2.85 -21.48 8.30
CA GLN A 5 2.61 -20.62 7.15
C GLN A 5 1.22 -20.92 6.58
N TYR A 6 0.24 -20.04 6.85
CA TYR A 6 -1.13 -20.22 6.38
C TYR A 6 -1.30 -19.96 4.87
N ILE A 7 -0.51 -19.04 4.31
CA ILE A 7 -0.53 -18.71 2.88
C ILE A 7 0.78 -19.21 2.26
N THR A 8 0.72 -20.31 1.52
CA THR A 8 1.88 -20.90 0.88
C THR A 8 2.23 -20.20 -0.44
N ASN A 9 3.49 -20.29 -0.87
CA ASN A 9 3.91 -19.82 -2.19
C ASN A 9 3.12 -20.48 -3.33
N ASP A 10 2.73 -21.74 -3.19
CA ASP A 10 1.97 -22.43 -4.21
C ASP A 10 0.54 -21.89 -4.32
N GLU A 11 -0.07 -21.52 -3.19
CA GLU A 11 -1.36 -20.83 -3.20
C GLU A 11 -1.25 -19.45 -3.87
N VAL A 12 -0.23 -18.65 -3.55
CA VAL A 12 -0.03 -17.35 -4.21
C VAL A 12 0.15 -17.52 -5.72
N LYS A 13 0.97 -18.49 -6.16
CA LYS A 13 1.15 -18.79 -7.60
C LYS A 13 -0.15 -19.23 -8.27
N ARG A 14 -0.92 -20.08 -7.59
CA ARG A 14 -2.22 -20.55 -8.10
C ARG A 14 -3.16 -19.37 -8.35
N VAL A 15 -3.31 -18.49 -7.37
CA VAL A 15 -4.18 -17.32 -7.47
C VAL A 15 -3.67 -16.31 -8.50
N CYS A 16 -2.37 -16.04 -8.55
CA CYS A 16 -1.80 -15.19 -9.60
C CYS A 16 -2.11 -15.72 -11.00
N LYS A 17 -1.97 -17.04 -11.21
CA LYS A 17 -2.29 -17.69 -12.51
C LYS A 17 -3.78 -17.56 -12.85
N GLU A 18 -4.65 -17.84 -11.90
CA GLU A 18 -6.11 -17.75 -12.08
C GLU A 18 -6.55 -16.31 -12.43
N MET A 19 -5.97 -15.32 -11.78
CA MET A 19 -6.23 -13.91 -12.01
C MET A 19 -5.45 -13.32 -13.20
N LYS A 20 -4.62 -14.11 -13.91
CA LYS A 20 -3.74 -13.67 -15.00
C LYS A 20 -2.77 -12.55 -14.59
N LEU A 21 -2.31 -12.58 -13.34
CA LEU A 21 -1.29 -11.70 -12.81
C LEU A 21 0.11 -12.27 -13.03
N LYS A 22 1.13 -11.41 -12.95
CA LYS A 22 2.51 -11.89 -12.76
C LYS A 22 2.61 -12.67 -11.45
N ASP A 23 3.62 -13.51 -11.32
CA ASP A 23 3.88 -14.28 -10.10
C ASP A 23 4.37 -13.35 -8.98
N TRP A 24 3.49 -13.02 -8.03
CA TRP A 24 3.79 -12.13 -6.92
C TRP A 24 4.75 -12.73 -5.88
N THR A 25 4.97 -14.05 -5.91
CA THR A 25 6.04 -14.66 -5.07
C THR A 25 7.44 -14.23 -5.50
N LYS A 26 7.58 -13.71 -6.73
CA LYS A 26 8.86 -13.25 -7.30
C LYS A 26 9.04 -11.74 -7.28
N LYS A 27 8.09 -11.00 -6.70
CA LYS A 27 8.19 -9.54 -6.61
C LYS A 27 9.39 -9.13 -5.77
N LYS A 28 10.22 -8.24 -6.33
CA LYS A 28 11.36 -7.62 -5.64
C LYS A 28 11.07 -6.16 -5.25
N ASP A 29 9.98 -5.62 -5.76
CA ASP A 29 9.48 -4.30 -5.45
C ASP A 29 7.96 -4.35 -5.25
N ALA A 30 7.41 -3.28 -4.69
CA ALA A 30 5.99 -3.16 -4.42
C ALA A 30 5.17 -2.63 -5.61
N LYS A 31 5.75 -2.46 -6.80
CA LYS A 31 5.05 -1.86 -7.93
C LYS A 31 3.91 -2.75 -8.43
N VAL A 32 2.77 -2.13 -8.64
CA VAL A 32 1.55 -2.76 -9.14
C VAL A 32 1.07 -2.01 -10.38
N THR A 33 0.80 -2.72 -11.46
CA THR A 33 0.23 -2.10 -12.67
C THR A 33 -1.26 -1.78 -12.48
N ALA A 34 -1.79 -0.87 -13.28
CA ALA A 34 -3.22 -0.55 -13.26
C ALA A 34 -4.10 -1.79 -13.55
N ASP A 35 -3.64 -2.68 -14.44
CA ASP A 35 -4.37 -3.90 -14.78
C ASP A 35 -4.35 -4.92 -13.63
N GLU A 36 -3.21 -5.09 -12.95
CA GLU A 36 -3.14 -5.91 -11.74
C GLU A 36 -4.06 -5.37 -10.64
N ALA A 37 -4.01 -4.06 -10.40
CA ALA A 37 -4.89 -3.42 -9.41
C ALA A 37 -6.37 -3.60 -9.76
N ARG A 38 -6.76 -3.45 -11.04
CA ARG A 38 -8.13 -3.67 -11.52
C ARG A 38 -8.57 -5.11 -11.31
N ALA A 39 -7.72 -6.07 -11.63
CA ALA A 39 -8.00 -7.48 -11.42
C ALA A 39 -8.22 -7.80 -9.95
N VAL A 40 -7.34 -7.34 -9.05
CA VAL A 40 -7.49 -7.56 -7.61
C VAL A 40 -8.74 -6.87 -7.08
N MET A 41 -8.96 -5.60 -7.44
CA MET A 41 -10.12 -4.83 -7.01
C MET A 41 -11.45 -5.49 -7.42
N SER A 42 -11.52 -6.07 -8.63
CA SER A 42 -12.73 -6.75 -9.11
C SER A 42 -13.13 -7.97 -8.26
N VAL A 43 -12.15 -8.61 -7.63
CA VAL A 43 -12.37 -9.79 -6.76
C VAL A 43 -12.74 -9.36 -5.34
N VAL A 44 -12.10 -8.32 -4.81
CA VAL A 44 -12.27 -7.96 -3.39
C VAL A 44 -13.39 -6.97 -3.14
N ASN A 45 -13.68 -6.07 -4.09
CA ASN A 45 -14.71 -5.02 -3.94
C ASN A 45 -16.11 -5.56 -4.30
N THR A 46 -16.58 -6.55 -3.56
CA THR A 46 -17.87 -7.21 -3.80
C THR A 46 -19.06 -6.27 -3.56
N GLU A 47 -18.91 -5.28 -2.69
CA GLU A 47 -19.94 -4.27 -2.38
C GLU A 47 -20.00 -3.14 -3.41
N LYS A 48 -19.14 -3.17 -4.43
CA LYS A 48 -19.06 -2.16 -5.50
C LYS A 48 -18.90 -0.73 -4.98
N MET A 49 -18.08 -0.56 -3.94
CA MET A 49 -17.71 0.78 -3.47
C MET A 49 -17.09 1.59 -4.61
N ALA A 50 -17.39 2.87 -4.66
CA ALA A 50 -16.82 3.80 -5.65
C ALA A 50 -15.36 4.17 -5.30
N ILE A 51 -14.45 3.21 -5.47
CA ILE A 51 -13.02 3.36 -5.18
C ILE A 51 -12.29 3.79 -6.45
N PRO A 52 -11.59 4.94 -6.46
CA PRO A 52 -10.70 5.29 -7.57
C PRO A 52 -9.61 4.23 -7.74
N LEU A 53 -9.39 3.77 -8.98
CA LEU A 53 -8.40 2.71 -9.27
C LEU A 53 -7.00 3.07 -8.74
N GLU A 54 -6.59 4.33 -8.88
CA GLU A 54 -5.28 4.79 -8.41
C GLU A 54 -5.16 4.77 -6.87
N ALA A 55 -6.25 5.06 -6.15
CA ALA A 55 -6.25 4.94 -4.69
C ALA A 55 -6.06 3.49 -4.25
N PHE A 56 -6.75 2.55 -4.91
CA PHE A 56 -6.61 1.12 -4.64
C PHE A 56 -5.22 0.60 -5.04
N ARG A 57 -4.69 1.00 -6.21
CA ARG A 57 -3.35 0.64 -6.68
C ARG A 57 -2.28 1.11 -5.70
N ARG A 58 -2.36 2.37 -5.27
CA ARG A 58 -1.45 2.93 -4.26
C ARG A 58 -1.50 2.13 -2.96
N GLY A 59 -2.70 1.76 -2.50
CA GLY A 59 -2.86 0.90 -1.33
C GLY A 59 -2.17 -0.44 -1.50
N LEU A 60 -2.34 -1.11 -2.64
CA LEU A 60 -1.64 -2.37 -2.92
C LEU A 60 -0.11 -2.21 -2.87
N GLU A 61 0.43 -1.13 -3.42
CA GLU A 61 1.87 -0.86 -3.40
C GLU A 61 2.38 -0.65 -1.97
N VAL A 62 1.66 0.09 -1.13
CA VAL A 62 2.01 0.31 0.28
C VAL A 62 1.98 -1.00 1.07
N GLU A 63 0.92 -1.80 0.95
CA GLU A 63 0.81 -3.06 1.68
C GLU A 63 1.85 -4.11 1.22
N LEU A 64 2.18 -4.14 -0.08
CA LEU A 64 3.24 -5.00 -0.62
C LEU A 64 4.63 -4.56 -0.17
N GLU A 65 4.84 -3.28 0.16
CA GLU A 65 6.13 -2.81 0.63
C GLU A 65 6.54 -3.52 1.91
N HIS A 66 5.62 -3.79 2.83
CA HIS A 66 5.90 -4.56 4.04
C HIS A 66 6.46 -5.95 3.72
N GLY A 67 5.81 -6.69 2.82
CA GLY A 67 6.22 -8.03 2.45
C GLY A 67 7.49 -8.11 1.61
N THR A 68 7.84 -7.04 0.87
CA THR A 68 9.07 -6.98 0.07
C THR A 68 10.28 -6.48 0.87
N ARG A 69 10.06 -5.70 1.93
CA ARG A 69 11.12 -5.14 2.80
C ARG A 69 11.39 -5.96 4.05
N PHE A 70 10.35 -6.56 4.62
CA PHE A 70 10.39 -7.26 5.91
C PHE A 70 9.86 -8.68 5.76
N ASN A 71 10.66 -9.56 5.17
CA ASN A 71 10.26 -10.94 4.90
C ASN A 71 9.84 -11.73 6.16
N ASP A 72 10.46 -11.43 7.29
CA ASP A 72 10.16 -12.01 8.60
C ASP A 72 8.82 -11.56 9.18
N ALA A 73 8.30 -10.43 8.70
CA ALA A 73 6.99 -9.86 9.07
C ALA A 73 5.94 -9.94 7.94
N ASN A 74 6.22 -10.69 6.88
CA ASN A 74 5.31 -10.83 5.73
C ASN A 74 4.20 -11.84 5.99
N VAL A 75 3.13 -11.42 6.65
CA VAL A 75 1.99 -12.27 7.03
C VAL A 75 1.07 -12.62 5.85
N THR A 76 1.07 -11.81 4.79
CA THR A 76 0.24 -12.04 3.59
C THR A 76 0.91 -12.92 2.56
N ASN A 77 2.21 -13.16 2.69
CA ASN A 77 3.06 -13.77 1.66
C ASN A 77 2.85 -13.16 0.26
N ASN A 78 2.59 -11.86 0.21
CA ASN A 78 2.27 -11.10 -1.01
C ASN A 78 1.08 -11.69 -1.81
N HIS A 79 0.13 -12.33 -1.13
CA HIS A 79 -1.05 -12.91 -1.78
C HIS A 79 -1.99 -11.82 -2.31
N PRO A 80 -2.29 -11.75 -3.64
CA PRO A 80 -3.01 -10.63 -4.24
C PRO A 80 -4.35 -10.31 -3.56
N VAL A 81 -5.17 -11.34 -3.33
CA VAL A 81 -6.52 -11.15 -2.75
C VAL A 81 -6.44 -10.76 -1.27
N VAL A 82 -5.51 -11.34 -0.50
CA VAL A 82 -5.36 -10.98 0.94
C VAL A 82 -4.85 -9.56 1.07
N THR A 83 -3.83 -9.19 0.32
CA THR A 83 -3.33 -7.81 0.26
C THR A 83 -4.43 -6.84 -0.16
N GLY A 84 -5.21 -7.19 -1.20
CA GLY A 84 -6.34 -6.38 -1.66
C GLY A 84 -7.45 -6.21 -0.62
N ARG A 85 -7.69 -7.22 0.23
CA ARG A 85 -8.65 -7.12 1.35
C ARG A 85 -8.19 -6.18 2.44
N ILE A 86 -6.89 -6.14 2.73
CA ILE A 86 -6.31 -5.16 3.67
C ILE A 86 -6.51 -3.75 3.13
N VAL A 87 -6.18 -3.53 1.86
CA VAL A 87 -6.41 -2.23 1.19
C VAL A 87 -7.88 -1.82 1.26
N LEU A 88 -8.79 -2.76 0.96
CA LEU A 88 -10.23 -2.48 1.02
C LEU A 88 -10.67 -2.09 2.42
N ALA A 89 -10.16 -2.76 3.47
CA ALA A 89 -10.49 -2.45 4.86
C ALA A 89 -10.09 -1.01 5.21
N HIS A 90 -8.89 -0.58 4.87
CA HIS A 90 -8.42 0.78 5.11
C HIS A 90 -9.23 1.83 4.31
N LEU A 91 -9.58 1.52 3.04
CA LEU A 91 -10.41 2.42 2.24
C LEU A 91 -11.89 2.48 2.71
N LYS A 92 -12.36 1.48 3.47
CA LYS A 92 -13.64 1.54 4.17
C LYS A 92 -13.59 2.44 5.40
N GLU A 93 -12.46 2.55 6.08
CA GLU A 93 -12.28 3.50 7.19
C GLU A 93 -12.30 4.94 6.69
N THR A 94 -11.47 5.22 5.69
CA THR A 94 -11.45 6.52 5.01
C THR A 94 -10.83 6.39 3.61
N MET A 95 -11.40 7.06 2.62
CA MET A 95 -10.95 6.96 1.22
C MET A 95 -9.56 7.59 0.99
N ASP A 96 -9.12 8.45 1.88
CA ASP A 96 -7.82 9.12 1.86
C ASP A 96 -6.78 8.49 2.83
N TYR A 97 -7.02 7.24 3.27
CA TYR A 97 -6.18 6.53 4.24
C TYR A 97 -4.70 6.56 3.88
N TYR A 98 -4.36 6.22 2.64
CA TYR A 98 -2.96 6.15 2.21
C TYR A 98 -2.29 7.51 2.04
N GLN A 99 -3.04 8.57 1.81
CA GLN A 99 -2.52 9.94 1.84
C GLN A 99 -2.21 10.39 3.27
N ARG A 100 -3.06 10.03 4.23
CA ARG A 100 -2.81 10.27 5.66
C ARG A 100 -1.60 9.50 6.15
N LEU A 101 -1.50 8.23 5.76
CA LEU A 101 -0.35 7.38 6.10
C LEU A 101 0.96 7.97 5.56
N GLU A 102 1.00 8.40 4.29
CA GLU A 102 2.19 9.03 3.70
C GLU A 102 2.62 10.29 4.48
N VAL A 103 1.67 11.13 4.90
CA VAL A 103 1.98 12.30 5.72
C VAL A 103 2.63 11.87 7.03
N ALA A 104 2.05 10.89 7.74
CA ALA A 104 2.57 10.39 9.02
C ALA A 104 3.98 9.78 8.89
N GLU A 105 4.21 8.98 7.84
CA GLU A 105 5.52 8.39 7.56
C GLU A 105 6.59 9.45 7.25
N LEU A 106 6.24 10.44 6.43
CA LEU A 106 7.15 11.55 6.09
C LEU A 106 7.45 12.45 7.30
N GLU A 107 6.51 12.64 8.22
CA GLU A 107 6.76 13.31 9.50
C GLU A 107 7.76 12.53 10.35
N GLY A 108 7.60 11.21 10.44
CA GLY A 108 8.54 10.33 11.13
C GLY A 108 9.93 10.34 10.51
N ASP A 109 10.03 10.29 9.20
CA ASP A 109 11.30 10.34 8.47
C ASP A 109 12.00 11.70 8.61
N LEU A 110 11.24 12.80 8.55
CA LEU A 110 11.77 14.13 8.82
C LEU A 110 12.32 14.23 10.24
N PHE A 111 11.60 13.73 11.23
CA PHE A 111 12.05 13.70 12.62
C PHE A 111 13.37 12.94 12.78
N LYS A 112 13.49 11.74 12.17
CA LYS A 112 14.73 10.95 12.18
C LYS A 112 15.89 11.70 11.54
N ALA A 113 15.64 12.38 10.40
CA ALA A 113 16.66 13.15 9.70
C ALA A 113 17.16 14.35 10.54
N VAL A 114 16.24 15.05 11.22
CA VAL A 114 16.60 16.14 12.16
C VAL A 114 17.44 15.59 13.32
N LYS A 115 17.00 14.49 13.94
CA LYS A 115 17.70 13.85 15.07
C LYS A 115 19.12 13.40 14.70
N SER A 116 19.34 12.97 13.45
CA SER A 116 20.66 12.57 12.94
C SER A 116 21.47 13.72 12.36
N ALA A 117 20.98 14.97 12.40
CA ALA A 117 21.59 16.16 11.80
C ALA A 117 21.91 16.00 10.29
N ASP A 118 21.18 15.16 9.56
CA ASP A 118 21.32 14.95 8.12
C ASP A 118 20.52 16.01 7.35
N MET A 119 21.16 17.16 7.13
CA MET A 119 20.50 18.31 6.49
C MET A 119 20.04 18.05 5.06
N GLN A 120 20.67 17.12 4.33
CA GLN A 120 20.22 16.74 2.99
C GLN A 120 18.89 15.98 3.06
N LYS A 121 18.79 15.03 4.00
CA LYS A 121 17.53 14.32 4.25
C LYS A 121 16.45 15.23 4.81
N VAL A 122 16.79 16.15 5.71
CA VAL A 122 15.85 17.16 6.22
C VAL A 122 15.24 17.95 5.06
N ALA A 123 16.05 18.52 4.17
CA ALA A 123 15.57 19.26 3.01
C ALA A 123 14.72 18.40 2.06
N LYS A 124 15.11 17.13 1.86
CA LYS A 124 14.37 16.15 1.03
C LYS A 124 12.99 15.84 1.63
N TYR A 125 12.95 15.44 2.91
CA TYR A 125 11.69 15.05 3.55
C TYR A 125 10.78 16.23 3.81
N PHE A 126 11.31 17.41 4.10
CA PHE A 126 10.51 18.64 4.21
C PHE A 126 9.75 18.93 2.91
N ARG A 127 10.42 18.87 1.76
CA ARG A 127 9.75 19.08 0.45
C ARG A 127 8.68 18.02 0.16
N LYS A 128 8.98 16.75 0.46
CA LYS A 128 8.01 15.66 0.26
C LYS A 128 6.79 15.84 1.15
N LEU A 129 7.01 16.12 2.44
CA LEU A 129 5.94 16.32 3.42
C LEU A 129 5.05 17.51 3.05
N SER A 130 5.64 18.63 2.62
CA SER A 130 4.88 19.80 2.17
C SER A 130 3.96 19.47 0.99
N LYS A 131 4.45 18.64 0.04
CA LYS A 131 3.66 18.18 -1.10
C LYS A 131 2.54 17.23 -0.67
N ALA A 132 2.84 16.26 0.19
CA ALA A 132 1.87 15.29 0.68
C ALA A 132 0.75 15.98 1.49
N LYS A 133 1.08 16.93 2.35
CA LYS A 133 0.10 17.75 3.10
C LYS A 133 -0.79 18.57 2.16
N LEU A 134 -0.22 19.15 1.11
CA LEU A 134 -1.02 19.89 0.12
C LEU A 134 -2.01 18.98 -0.62
N GLU A 135 -1.59 17.76 -0.98
CA GLU A 135 -2.49 16.77 -1.60
C GLU A 135 -3.62 16.38 -0.66
N LEU A 136 -3.30 16.02 0.58
CA LEU A 136 -4.29 15.64 1.59
C LEU A 136 -5.30 16.78 1.84
N ASN A 137 -4.82 18.01 2.06
CA ASN A 137 -5.69 19.17 2.27
C ASN A 137 -6.66 19.41 1.10
N ARG A 138 -6.23 19.16 -0.13
CA ARG A 138 -7.11 19.28 -1.31
C ARG A 138 -8.21 18.21 -1.31
N LEU A 139 -7.90 16.99 -0.90
CA LEU A 139 -8.89 15.91 -0.78
C LEU A 139 -9.89 16.21 0.33
N GLU A 140 -9.44 16.65 1.48
CA GLU A 140 -10.29 17.04 2.61
C GLU A 140 -11.21 18.21 2.24
N ALA A 141 -10.68 19.25 1.61
CA ALA A 141 -11.47 20.38 1.14
C ALA A 141 -12.53 20.00 0.08
N LYS A 142 -12.26 18.96 -0.70
CA LYS A 142 -13.24 18.41 -1.66
C LYS A 142 -14.33 17.58 -0.96
N ALA A 143 -13.96 16.83 0.05
CA ALA A 143 -14.87 15.96 0.80
C ALA A 143 -15.77 16.77 1.76
N ALA A 144 -15.35 17.97 2.19
CA ALA A 144 -16.11 18.87 3.07
C ALA A 144 -17.22 19.68 2.35
N LYS A 145 -17.34 19.55 1.03
CA LYS A 145 -18.40 20.21 0.22
C LYS A 145 -19.60 19.28 0.03
#